data_df9d27de2da2ad805a7f4f5e6e80eedf
#
_entry.id   df9d27de2da2ad805a7f4f5e6e80eedf
#
_cell.length_a   1.000
_cell.length_b   1.000
_cell.length_c   1.000
_cell.angle_alpha   90.00
_cell.angle_beta   90.00
_cell.angle_gamma   90.00
#
_symmetry.space_group_name_H-M   'P 1'
#
loop_
_entity.id
_entity.type
_entity.pdbx_description
1 polymer ?
#
loop_
_entity_poly.entity_id
_entity_poly.type
_entity_poly.pdbx_seq_one_letter_code
_entity_poly.pdbx_strand_id
1 'polypeptide(L)'
;MVLGPHALAQTPARLLPVDQAASVPDFFSFRARLQAAVAQHDTAAVLDALSKDVELSFGGDHGLDDFKTMWKPEAADSLLWETLATTLALGGSFDKNGRFIAPYTFSRWPQGLDGFSHVVAVGTGVRVRSAANDAAAVVASLDFSIVETADPSGEPDGWVAVKLPSGQIGHVRDRLMRSPLEYRVGFSKQAGRWQIDFFIAGD
;
A
#
# COMPACT_ATOMS: atom_id res chain seq x y z
N MET A 1 -45.08 -17.18 -15.60
CA MET A 1 -44.22 -16.12 -15.02
C MET A 1 -43.06 -16.81 -14.28
N VAL A 2 -41.91 -16.93 -14.93
CA VAL A 2 -40.75 -17.64 -14.37
C VAL A 2 -39.88 -16.60 -13.70
N LEU A 3 -39.82 -16.62 -12.36
CA LEU A 3 -38.85 -15.84 -11.60
C LEU A 3 -37.48 -16.45 -11.84
N GLY A 4 -36.63 -15.72 -12.55
CA GLY A 4 -35.20 -16.07 -12.71
C GLY A 4 -34.48 -16.02 -11.37
N PRO A 5 -33.39 -16.81 -11.19
CA PRO A 5 -32.61 -16.79 -9.96
C PRO A 5 -32.00 -15.40 -9.79
N HIS A 6 -32.34 -14.71 -8.70
CA HIS A 6 -31.61 -13.53 -8.26
C HIS A 6 -30.22 -14.00 -7.83
N ALA A 7 -29.20 -13.69 -8.63
CA ALA A 7 -27.82 -13.84 -8.22
C ALA A 7 -27.62 -12.99 -6.96
N LEU A 8 -27.40 -13.65 -5.82
CA LEU A 8 -27.00 -12.95 -4.59
C LEU A 8 -25.70 -12.22 -4.91
N ALA A 9 -25.71 -10.90 -4.85
CA ALA A 9 -24.51 -10.10 -5.01
C ALA A 9 -23.50 -10.55 -3.95
N GLN A 10 -22.37 -11.12 -4.38
CA GLN A 10 -21.31 -11.54 -3.46
C GLN A 10 -20.77 -10.29 -2.76
N THR A 11 -20.77 -10.30 -1.44
CA THR A 11 -20.11 -9.25 -0.66
C THR A 11 -18.62 -9.26 -1.00
N PRO A 12 -18.02 -8.12 -1.37
CA PRO A 12 -16.59 -8.07 -1.65
C PRO A 12 -15.77 -8.57 -0.46
N ALA A 13 -14.68 -9.27 -0.73
CA ALA A 13 -13.71 -9.60 0.30
C ALA A 13 -13.22 -8.33 0.98
N ARG A 14 -12.98 -8.38 2.29
CA ARG A 14 -12.52 -7.22 3.07
C ARG A 14 -11.13 -7.47 3.61
N LEU A 15 -10.29 -6.46 3.55
CA LEU A 15 -8.96 -6.48 4.14
C LEU A 15 -8.87 -5.39 5.22
N LEU A 16 -9.11 -5.79 6.47
CA LEU A 16 -9.09 -4.87 7.60
C LEU A 16 -7.66 -4.46 7.96
N PRO A 17 -7.44 -3.20 8.40
CA PRO A 17 -6.15 -2.71 8.84
C PRO A 17 -5.56 -3.58 9.97
N VAL A 18 -4.28 -3.86 9.87
CA VAL A 18 -3.50 -4.57 10.88
C VAL A 18 -2.22 -3.80 11.14
N ASP A 19 -1.87 -3.62 12.41
CA ASP A 19 -0.56 -3.12 12.83
C ASP A 19 -0.06 -3.90 14.02
N GLN A 20 0.89 -4.80 13.79
CA GLN A 20 1.50 -5.64 14.81
C GLN A 20 2.76 -5.04 15.44
N ALA A 21 3.18 -3.82 15.07
CA ALA A 21 4.43 -3.26 15.56
C ALA A 21 4.51 -3.18 17.09
N ALA A 22 3.39 -2.88 17.76
CA ALA A 22 3.33 -2.78 19.21
C ALA A 22 3.60 -4.12 19.94
N SER A 23 3.50 -5.25 19.25
CA SER A 23 3.82 -6.56 19.83
C SER A 23 5.33 -6.77 20.05
N VAL A 24 6.19 -5.94 19.45
CA VAL A 24 7.65 -5.97 19.58
C VAL A 24 8.14 -4.56 19.96
N PRO A 25 8.31 -4.26 21.27
CA PRO A 25 8.53 -2.89 21.77
C PRO A 25 9.74 -2.16 21.19
N ASP A 26 10.83 -2.85 20.94
CA ASP A 26 12.03 -2.25 20.34
C ASP A 26 11.83 -1.92 18.85
N PHE A 27 11.08 -2.75 18.11
CA PHE A 27 10.65 -2.43 16.75
C PHE A 27 9.69 -1.23 16.74
N PHE A 28 8.70 -1.23 17.64
CA PHE A 28 7.76 -0.12 17.75
C PHE A 28 8.48 1.22 17.96
N SER A 29 9.46 1.23 18.86
CA SER A 29 10.28 2.42 19.15
C SER A 29 11.16 2.82 17.96
N PHE A 30 11.74 1.84 17.24
CA PHE A 30 12.50 2.09 16.02
C PHE A 30 11.62 2.71 14.94
N ARG A 31 10.45 2.09 14.65
CA ARG A 31 9.52 2.60 13.64
C ARG A 31 9.00 4.00 13.96
N ALA A 32 8.70 4.30 15.23
CA ALA A 32 8.27 5.63 15.64
C ALA A 32 9.34 6.70 15.35
N ARG A 33 10.62 6.41 15.62
CA ARG A 33 11.73 7.32 15.27
C ARG A 33 11.87 7.48 13.76
N LEU A 34 11.75 6.39 12.99
CA LEU A 34 11.79 6.45 11.53
C LEU A 34 10.63 7.30 10.97
N GLN A 35 9.40 7.13 11.47
CA GLN A 35 8.26 7.94 11.07
C GLN A 35 8.48 9.43 11.38
N ALA A 36 9.09 9.75 12.52
CA ALA A 36 9.46 11.13 12.87
C ALA A 36 10.52 11.69 11.91
N ALA A 37 11.56 10.91 11.59
CA ALA A 37 12.59 11.28 10.63
C ALA A 37 12.01 11.53 9.22
N VAL A 38 11.11 10.66 8.76
CA VAL A 38 10.41 10.82 7.48
C VAL A 38 9.58 12.10 7.47
N ALA A 39 8.82 12.38 8.53
CA ALA A 39 8.02 13.60 8.63
C ALA A 39 8.86 14.88 8.66
N GLN A 40 10.10 14.81 9.12
CA GLN A 40 11.06 15.91 9.17
C GLN A 40 11.96 16.00 7.94
N HIS A 41 11.83 15.07 6.98
CA HIS A 41 12.73 14.90 5.84
C HIS A 41 14.20 14.76 6.27
N ASP A 42 14.45 14.06 7.40
CA ASP A 42 15.79 13.81 7.91
C ASP A 42 16.47 12.68 7.11
N THR A 43 17.16 13.09 6.05
CA THR A 43 17.90 12.19 5.15
C THR A 43 18.89 11.32 5.93
N ALA A 44 19.65 11.91 6.86
CA ALA A 44 20.68 11.19 7.58
C ALA A 44 20.08 10.05 8.43
N ALA A 45 19.01 10.32 9.15
CA ALA A 45 18.32 9.32 9.97
C ALA A 45 17.66 8.22 9.12
N VAL A 46 17.10 8.55 7.94
CA VAL A 46 16.55 7.53 7.02
C VAL A 46 17.66 6.67 6.44
N LEU A 47 18.80 7.25 6.02
CA LEU A 47 19.93 6.48 5.51
C LEU A 47 20.55 5.57 6.58
N ASP A 48 20.62 6.00 7.86
CA ASP A 48 21.09 5.15 8.97
C ASP A 48 20.12 3.99 9.28
N ALA A 49 18.86 4.15 8.95
CA ALA A 49 17.84 3.09 9.11
C ALA A 49 17.89 2.03 8.01
N LEU A 50 18.55 2.27 6.87
CA LEU A 50 18.68 1.31 5.79
C LEU A 50 19.74 0.25 6.11
N SER A 51 19.49 -1.00 5.67
CA SER A 51 20.55 -1.98 5.52
C SER A 51 21.55 -1.52 4.45
N LYS A 52 22.82 -1.85 4.64
CA LYS A 52 23.84 -1.55 3.60
C LYS A 52 23.54 -2.23 2.25
N ASP A 53 22.83 -3.36 2.28
CA ASP A 53 22.44 -4.15 1.13
C ASP A 53 20.91 -4.08 0.88
N VAL A 54 20.27 -2.94 1.23
CA VAL A 54 18.81 -2.75 1.05
C VAL A 54 18.41 -3.04 -0.39
N GLU A 55 17.38 -3.90 -0.57
CA GLU A 55 16.83 -4.21 -1.89
C GLU A 55 15.85 -3.12 -2.34
N LEU A 56 15.96 -2.65 -3.58
CA LEU A 56 15.20 -1.52 -4.12
C LEU A 56 14.36 -1.88 -5.34
N SER A 57 14.70 -2.97 -6.02
CA SER A 57 13.96 -3.49 -7.18
C SER A 57 14.16 -5.00 -7.32
N PHE A 58 13.30 -5.63 -8.12
CA PHE A 58 13.51 -7.01 -8.60
C PHE A 58 14.55 -7.09 -9.72
N GLY A 59 14.99 -5.95 -10.26
CA GLY A 59 16.02 -5.84 -11.30
C GLY A 59 17.44 -5.86 -10.78
N GLY A 60 17.64 -5.88 -9.45
CA GLY A 60 18.96 -5.97 -8.83
C GLY A 60 19.50 -4.65 -8.27
N ASP A 61 18.73 -3.55 -8.30
CA ASP A 61 19.12 -2.31 -7.63
C ASP A 61 19.15 -2.54 -6.12
N HIS A 62 20.25 -2.18 -5.46
CA HIS A 62 20.44 -2.40 -4.03
C HIS A 62 21.47 -1.46 -3.42
N GLY A 63 21.40 -1.31 -2.10
CA GLY A 63 22.37 -0.54 -1.33
C GLY A 63 22.12 0.96 -1.32
N LEU A 64 22.98 1.67 -0.56
CA LEU A 64 22.78 3.08 -0.25
C LEU A 64 22.98 4.01 -1.45
N ASP A 65 23.88 3.68 -2.37
CA ASP A 65 24.16 4.54 -3.52
C ASP A 65 23.04 4.48 -4.54
N ASP A 66 22.48 3.30 -4.81
CA ASP A 66 21.30 3.14 -5.66
C ASP A 66 20.08 3.80 -5.02
N PHE A 67 19.93 3.67 -3.69
CA PHE A 67 18.85 4.36 -2.96
C PHE A 67 18.92 5.88 -3.15
N LYS A 68 20.11 6.48 -2.97
CA LYS A 68 20.30 7.93 -3.17
C LYS A 68 20.05 8.36 -4.61
N THR A 69 20.47 7.55 -5.57
CA THR A 69 20.29 7.83 -6.99
C THR A 69 18.82 7.76 -7.39
N MET A 70 18.09 6.74 -6.92
CA MET A 70 16.68 6.52 -7.22
C MET A 70 15.78 7.56 -6.55
N TRP A 71 15.98 7.78 -5.26
CA TRP A 71 15.07 8.58 -4.45
C TRP A 71 15.46 10.06 -4.32
N LYS A 72 16.73 10.40 -4.55
CA LYS A 72 17.27 11.77 -4.42
C LYS A 72 16.75 12.47 -3.15
N PRO A 73 17.02 11.93 -1.95
CA PRO A 73 16.39 12.39 -0.70
C PRO A 73 16.62 13.86 -0.38
N GLU A 74 17.69 14.47 -0.91
CA GLU A 74 18.00 15.90 -0.73
C GLU A 74 17.24 16.82 -1.71
N ALA A 75 16.56 16.27 -2.72
CA ALA A 75 15.84 17.06 -3.68
C ALA A 75 14.50 17.55 -3.09
N ALA A 76 14.15 18.79 -3.37
CA ALA A 76 12.92 19.40 -2.86
C ALA A 76 11.64 18.71 -3.36
N ASP A 77 11.71 18.05 -4.52
CA ASP A 77 10.65 17.29 -5.17
C ASP A 77 10.78 15.77 -5.00
N SER A 78 11.60 15.31 -4.03
CA SER A 78 11.77 13.89 -3.76
C SER A 78 10.46 13.22 -3.35
N LEU A 79 10.07 12.20 -4.10
CA LEU A 79 8.89 11.38 -3.79
C LEU A 79 9.13 10.39 -2.63
N LEU A 80 10.37 10.27 -2.13
CA LEU A 80 10.72 9.38 -1.03
C LEU A 80 9.81 9.61 0.18
N TRP A 81 9.65 10.88 0.56
CA TRP A 81 9.02 11.28 1.81
C TRP A 81 7.55 10.89 1.86
N GLU A 82 6.81 11.24 0.81
CA GLU A 82 5.39 10.88 0.70
C GLU A 82 5.20 9.38 0.58
N THR A 83 6.01 8.70 -0.25
CA THR A 83 5.90 7.27 -0.48
C THR A 83 6.19 6.47 0.78
N LEU A 84 7.28 6.80 1.50
CA LEU A 84 7.64 6.10 2.72
C LEU A 84 6.67 6.42 3.87
N ALA A 85 6.23 7.68 4.01
CA ALA A 85 5.22 8.07 4.99
C ALA A 85 3.91 7.30 4.79
N THR A 86 3.39 7.26 3.57
CA THR A 86 2.15 6.57 3.22
C THR A 86 2.26 5.07 3.48
N THR A 87 3.39 4.45 3.09
CA THR A 87 3.64 3.03 3.30
C THR A 87 3.67 2.68 4.80
N LEU A 88 4.35 3.49 5.62
CA LEU A 88 4.45 3.28 7.07
C LEU A 88 3.15 3.55 7.83
N ALA A 89 2.33 4.50 7.34
CA ALA A 89 1.07 4.88 7.99
C ALA A 89 0.01 3.77 7.95
N LEU A 90 0.08 2.89 6.95
CA LEU A 90 -0.87 1.78 6.80
C LEU A 90 -0.58 0.57 7.69
N GLY A 91 0.38 0.67 8.62
CA GLY A 91 0.72 -0.44 9.51
C GLY A 91 1.28 -1.65 8.77
N GLY A 92 1.23 -2.83 9.40
CA GLY A 92 1.78 -4.03 8.81
C GLY A 92 1.80 -5.21 9.78
N SER A 93 2.43 -6.31 9.37
CA SER A 93 2.51 -7.52 10.18
C SER A 93 3.88 -8.18 10.12
N PHE A 94 4.19 -8.98 11.14
CA PHE A 94 5.36 -9.85 11.13
C PHE A 94 5.10 -11.09 10.28
N ASP A 95 6.09 -11.49 9.49
CA ASP A 95 6.12 -12.78 8.82
C ASP A 95 6.64 -13.89 9.76
N LYS A 96 6.66 -15.14 9.26
CA LYS A 96 7.16 -16.30 10.00
C LYS A 96 8.65 -16.25 10.37
N ASN A 97 9.41 -15.36 9.74
CA ASN A 97 10.85 -15.19 9.98
C ASN A 97 11.13 -14.00 10.93
N GLY A 98 10.09 -13.36 11.48
CA GLY A 98 10.22 -12.19 12.34
C GLY A 98 10.51 -10.88 11.62
N ARG A 99 10.38 -10.84 10.30
CA ARG A 99 10.47 -9.63 9.49
C ARG A 99 9.14 -8.88 9.56
N PHE A 100 9.15 -7.59 9.90
CA PHE A 100 7.96 -6.77 9.79
C PHE A 100 7.83 -6.23 8.36
N ILE A 101 6.64 -6.32 7.80
CA ILE A 101 6.37 -5.87 6.43
C ILE A 101 5.17 -4.91 6.45
N ALA A 102 5.37 -3.71 5.93
CA ALA A 102 4.36 -2.70 5.69
C ALA A 102 4.22 -2.42 4.17
N PRO A 103 3.04 -2.04 3.70
CA PRO A 103 1.78 -1.86 4.42
C PRO A 103 1.03 -3.20 4.67
N TYR A 104 -0.02 -3.14 5.53
CA TYR A 104 -0.88 -4.31 5.74
C TYR A 104 -1.56 -4.77 4.45
N THR A 105 -1.77 -3.88 3.50
CA THR A 105 -2.36 -4.17 2.19
C THR A 105 -1.53 -5.13 1.35
N PHE A 106 -0.24 -5.25 1.62
CA PHE A 106 0.65 -6.29 1.09
C PHE A 106 0.78 -7.45 2.06
N SER A 107 1.23 -7.20 3.30
CA SER A 107 1.61 -8.25 4.24
C SER A 107 0.42 -9.13 4.71
N ARG A 108 -0.81 -8.68 4.48
CA ARG A 108 -2.06 -9.41 4.78
C ARG A 108 -2.92 -9.67 3.55
N TRP A 109 -2.36 -9.50 2.35
CA TRP A 109 -3.11 -9.76 1.12
C TRP A 109 -3.61 -11.22 1.10
N PRO A 110 -4.90 -11.47 0.78
CA PRO A 110 -5.46 -12.81 0.80
C PRO A 110 -4.80 -13.71 -0.24
N GLN A 111 -4.43 -14.91 0.17
CA GLN A 111 -3.93 -15.94 -0.77
C GLN A 111 -5.01 -16.26 -1.81
N GLY A 112 -4.61 -16.39 -3.07
CA GLY A 112 -5.50 -16.71 -4.18
C GLY A 112 -6.23 -15.54 -4.81
N LEU A 113 -6.09 -14.30 -4.27
CA LEU A 113 -6.48 -13.10 -4.98
C LEU A 113 -5.30 -12.53 -5.76
N ASP A 114 -5.51 -12.33 -7.06
CA ASP A 114 -4.50 -11.77 -7.95
C ASP A 114 -4.29 -10.28 -7.63
N GLY A 115 -3.07 -9.93 -7.23
CA GLY A 115 -2.68 -8.55 -6.90
C GLY A 115 -2.55 -7.62 -8.11
N PHE A 116 -2.43 -8.17 -9.33
CA PHE A 116 -2.35 -7.37 -10.55
C PHE A 116 -3.71 -6.81 -10.98
N SER A 117 -4.77 -7.53 -10.64
CA SER A 117 -6.13 -7.20 -11.06
C SER A 117 -7.02 -6.69 -9.93
N HIS A 118 -6.50 -6.56 -8.71
CA HIS A 118 -7.30 -6.13 -7.56
C HIS A 118 -6.63 -5.03 -6.76
N VAL A 119 -7.48 -4.17 -6.19
CA VAL A 119 -7.08 -3.10 -5.26
C VAL A 119 -7.99 -3.13 -4.03
N VAL A 120 -7.54 -2.55 -2.93
CA VAL A 120 -8.31 -2.45 -1.69
C VAL A 120 -8.61 -1.00 -1.35
N ALA A 121 -9.84 -0.72 -0.93
CA ALA A 121 -10.20 0.56 -0.31
C ALA A 121 -9.58 0.65 1.10
N VAL A 122 -8.81 1.70 1.36
CA VAL A 122 -8.07 1.86 2.65
C VAL A 122 -8.86 2.67 3.69
N GLY A 123 -10.18 2.54 3.68
CA GLY A 123 -11.06 3.22 4.64
C GLY A 123 -12.49 2.70 4.61
N THR A 124 -13.34 3.36 5.39
CA THR A 124 -14.79 3.15 5.39
C THR A 124 -15.49 4.28 4.65
N GLY A 125 -16.66 4.00 4.08
CA GLY A 125 -17.43 5.00 3.35
C GLY A 125 -16.76 5.52 2.08
N VAL A 126 -15.82 4.77 1.51
CA VAL A 126 -15.11 5.15 0.27
C VAL A 126 -16.11 5.16 -0.89
N ARG A 127 -16.35 6.34 -1.43
CA ARG A 127 -17.40 6.54 -2.45
C ARG A 127 -16.95 6.03 -3.81
N VAL A 128 -17.77 5.17 -4.41
CA VAL A 128 -17.65 4.79 -5.82
C VAL A 128 -18.62 5.66 -6.62
N ARG A 129 -18.11 6.33 -7.64
CA ARG A 129 -18.90 7.28 -8.45
C ARG A 129 -19.16 6.72 -9.85
N SER A 130 -20.20 7.21 -10.50
CA SER A 130 -20.59 6.82 -11.86
C SER A 130 -19.62 7.35 -12.95
N ALA A 131 -18.77 8.30 -12.62
CA ALA A 131 -17.71 8.86 -13.48
C ALA A 131 -16.56 9.41 -12.63
N ALA A 132 -15.39 9.57 -13.24
CA ALA A 132 -14.16 10.03 -12.61
C ALA A 132 -14.15 11.55 -12.34
N ASN A 133 -15.14 12.04 -11.58
CA ASN A 133 -15.22 13.42 -11.11
C ASN A 133 -16.04 13.52 -9.81
N ASP A 134 -15.78 14.57 -9.02
CA ASP A 134 -16.39 14.74 -7.69
C ASP A 134 -17.89 15.10 -7.73
N ALA A 135 -18.40 15.57 -8.85
CA ALA A 135 -19.82 15.91 -9.03
C ALA A 135 -20.66 14.70 -9.48
N ALA A 136 -20.02 13.61 -9.93
CA ALA A 136 -20.71 12.41 -10.39
C ALA A 136 -21.49 11.72 -9.25
N ALA A 137 -22.59 11.07 -9.60
CA ALA A 137 -23.43 10.36 -8.64
C ALA A 137 -22.64 9.24 -7.92
N VAL A 138 -22.88 9.08 -6.63
CA VAL A 138 -22.35 7.96 -5.84
C VAL A 138 -23.22 6.74 -6.15
N VAL A 139 -22.59 5.67 -6.67
CA VAL A 139 -23.26 4.43 -7.06
C VAL A 139 -23.02 3.29 -6.08
N ALA A 140 -21.97 3.36 -5.26
CA ALA A 140 -21.67 2.41 -4.20
C ALA A 140 -20.76 3.04 -3.14
N SER A 141 -20.56 2.31 -2.05
CA SER A 141 -19.60 2.63 -0.98
C SER A 141 -18.78 1.38 -0.65
N LEU A 142 -17.49 1.55 -0.39
CA LEU A 142 -16.56 0.48 -0.02
C LEU A 142 -16.05 0.69 1.41
N ASP A 143 -15.98 -0.41 2.17
CA ASP A 143 -15.45 -0.44 3.54
C ASP A 143 -14.34 -1.47 3.62
N PHE A 144 -13.10 -1.05 3.45
CA PHE A 144 -11.93 -1.94 3.36
C PHE A 144 -12.13 -3.09 2.35
N SER A 145 -12.90 -2.84 1.30
CA SER A 145 -13.31 -3.85 0.33
C SER A 145 -12.22 -4.03 -0.73
N ILE A 146 -11.92 -5.29 -1.06
CA ILE A 146 -11.10 -5.62 -2.21
C ILE A 146 -12.02 -5.70 -3.43
N VAL A 147 -11.63 -5.02 -4.49
CA VAL A 147 -12.39 -4.97 -5.75
C VAL A 147 -11.47 -5.17 -6.95
N GLU A 148 -12.01 -5.74 -8.01
CA GLU A 148 -11.30 -5.87 -9.29
C GLU A 148 -11.11 -4.48 -9.93
N THR A 149 -9.92 -4.20 -10.46
CA THR A 149 -9.69 -3.00 -11.28
C THR A 149 -10.34 -3.20 -12.65
N ALA A 150 -10.93 -2.14 -13.19
CA ALA A 150 -11.34 -2.11 -14.58
C ALA A 150 -10.18 -1.59 -15.46
N ASP A 151 -10.36 -1.61 -16.79
CA ASP A 151 -9.37 -1.10 -17.73
C ASP A 151 -9.02 0.36 -17.38
N PRO A 152 -7.74 0.67 -17.09
CA PRO A 152 -7.31 2.02 -16.74
C PRO A 152 -7.22 2.96 -17.95
N SER A 153 -7.48 2.47 -19.17
CA SER A 153 -7.39 3.28 -20.39
C SER A 153 -8.37 4.45 -20.34
N GLY A 154 -7.83 5.66 -20.34
CA GLY A 154 -8.65 6.87 -20.31
C GLY A 154 -9.13 7.35 -18.95
N GLU A 155 -8.67 6.74 -17.85
CA GLU A 155 -8.94 7.29 -16.53
C GLU A 155 -8.16 8.61 -16.33
N PRO A 156 -8.82 9.67 -15.83
CA PRO A 156 -8.13 10.90 -15.45
C PRO A 156 -7.21 10.66 -14.25
N ASP A 157 -6.12 11.42 -14.17
CA ASP A 157 -5.22 11.40 -13.01
C ASP A 157 -5.99 11.56 -11.70
N GLY A 158 -5.60 10.78 -10.70
CA GLY A 158 -6.22 10.78 -9.37
C GLY A 158 -7.49 9.93 -9.26
N TRP A 159 -7.80 9.08 -10.25
CA TRP A 159 -8.93 8.15 -10.23
C TRP A 159 -8.51 6.73 -10.60
N VAL A 160 -9.28 5.76 -10.12
CA VAL A 160 -9.15 4.33 -10.44
C VAL A 160 -10.53 3.80 -10.81
N ALA A 161 -10.63 3.17 -11.99
CA ALA A 161 -11.82 2.43 -12.38
C ALA A 161 -11.86 1.07 -11.67
N VAL A 162 -12.99 0.75 -11.07
CA VAL A 162 -13.21 -0.51 -10.33
C VAL A 162 -14.48 -1.20 -10.79
N LYS A 163 -14.47 -2.52 -10.77
CA LYS A 163 -15.62 -3.35 -11.09
C LYS A 163 -16.31 -3.79 -9.81
N LEU A 164 -17.54 -3.38 -9.65
CA LEU A 164 -18.39 -3.76 -8.51
C LEU A 164 -18.88 -5.21 -8.64
N PRO A 165 -19.30 -5.88 -7.55
CA PRO A 165 -19.87 -7.23 -7.61
C PRO A 165 -21.09 -7.36 -8.51
N SER A 166 -21.81 -6.25 -8.76
CA SER A 166 -22.90 -6.16 -9.73
C SER A 166 -22.45 -6.24 -11.19
N GLY A 167 -21.13 -6.17 -11.45
CA GLY A 167 -20.56 -6.02 -12.79
C GLY A 167 -20.51 -4.56 -13.28
N GLN A 168 -21.09 -3.62 -12.54
CA GLN A 168 -21.04 -2.19 -12.87
C GLN A 168 -19.61 -1.64 -12.67
N ILE A 169 -19.14 -0.83 -13.61
CA ILE A 169 -17.92 -0.06 -13.47
C ILE A 169 -18.22 1.23 -12.70
N GLY A 170 -17.35 1.57 -11.77
CA GLY A 170 -17.39 2.83 -11.06
C GLY A 170 -15.99 3.37 -10.84
N HIS A 171 -15.88 4.59 -10.33
CA HIS A 171 -14.63 5.34 -10.22
C HIS A 171 -14.40 5.77 -8.78
N VAL A 172 -13.20 5.58 -8.28
CA VAL A 172 -12.78 5.91 -6.91
C VAL A 172 -11.54 6.81 -6.96
N ARG A 173 -11.40 7.72 -6.02
CA ARG A 173 -10.14 8.46 -5.87
C ARG A 173 -9.00 7.49 -5.54
N ASP A 174 -7.93 7.54 -6.34
CA ASP A 174 -6.74 6.67 -6.24
C ASP A 174 -6.13 6.67 -4.83
N ARG A 175 -6.00 7.84 -4.21
CA ARG A 175 -5.49 8.00 -2.83
C ARG A 175 -6.29 7.22 -1.76
N LEU A 176 -7.49 6.77 -2.07
CA LEU A 176 -8.35 5.95 -1.20
C LEU A 176 -8.28 4.47 -1.53
N MET A 177 -7.53 4.11 -2.55
CA MET A 177 -7.29 2.75 -2.99
C MET A 177 -5.83 2.39 -2.83
N ARG A 178 -5.52 1.11 -2.68
CA ARG A 178 -4.15 0.62 -2.61
C ARG A 178 -4.02 -0.70 -3.35
N SER A 179 -3.05 -0.77 -4.28
CA SER A 179 -2.62 -2.05 -4.86
C SER A 179 -1.64 -2.73 -3.89
N PRO A 180 -1.67 -4.07 -3.74
CA PRO A 180 -0.62 -4.78 -3.01
C PRO A 180 0.74 -4.69 -3.70
N LEU A 181 0.79 -4.33 -4.98
CA LEU A 181 2.03 -4.19 -5.76
C LEU A 181 2.66 -2.80 -5.68
N GLU A 182 2.03 -1.84 -5.00
CA GLU A 182 2.64 -0.56 -4.71
C GLU A 182 3.81 -0.70 -3.73
N TYR A 183 4.51 0.41 -3.43
CA TYR A 183 5.65 0.38 -2.52
C TYR A 183 5.36 -0.30 -1.19
N ARG A 184 6.27 -1.21 -0.83
CA ARG A 184 6.29 -1.94 0.43
C ARG A 184 7.68 -1.90 1.04
N VAL A 185 7.73 -1.87 2.36
CA VAL A 185 8.96 -1.80 3.12
C VAL A 185 9.04 -2.98 4.09
N GLY A 186 10.18 -3.66 4.11
CA GLY A 186 10.48 -4.73 5.04
C GLY A 186 11.55 -4.34 6.03
N PHE A 187 11.42 -4.85 7.25
CA PHE A 187 12.34 -4.60 8.36
C PHE A 187 12.81 -5.90 8.96
N SER A 188 14.11 -6.04 9.11
CA SER A 188 14.72 -7.15 9.83
C SER A 188 15.63 -6.65 10.94
N LYS A 189 15.90 -7.51 11.91
CA LYS A 189 16.83 -7.21 13.00
C LYS A 189 18.15 -7.91 12.73
N GLN A 190 19.20 -7.13 12.46
CA GLN A 190 20.54 -7.63 12.20
C GLN A 190 21.49 -7.11 13.27
N ALA A 191 22.30 -7.98 13.85
CA ALA A 191 23.23 -7.65 14.94
C ALA A 191 22.59 -6.80 16.06
N GLY A 192 21.34 -7.09 16.41
CA GLY A 192 20.59 -6.38 17.45
C GLY A 192 19.94 -5.05 17.03
N ARG A 193 20.14 -4.59 15.80
CA ARG A 193 19.56 -3.35 15.27
C ARG A 193 18.47 -3.67 14.23
N TRP A 194 17.34 -2.95 14.32
CA TRP A 194 16.32 -2.94 13.27
C TRP A 194 16.77 -2.07 12.10
N GLN A 195 16.58 -2.58 10.88
CA GLN A 195 16.94 -1.90 9.64
C GLN A 195 15.88 -2.18 8.57
N ILE A 196 15.77 -1.27 7.61
CA ILE A 196 15.02 -1.49 6.37
C ILE A 196 15.86 -2.41 5.50
N ASP A 197 15.37 -3.59 5.16
CA ASP A 197 16.05 -4.55 4.30
C ASP A 197 15.53 -4.56 2.86
N PHE A 198 14.33 -4.04 2.62
CA PHE A 198 13.85 -3.73 1.26
C PHE A 198 12.87 -2.54 1.25
N PHE A 199 12.85 -1.82 0.14
CA PHE A 199 11.85 -0.79 -0.16
C PHE A 199 11.56 -0.83 -1.66
N ILE A 200 10.58 -1.63 -2.06
CA ILE A 200 10.31 -2.05 -3.45
C ILE A 200 8.85 -1.87 -3.84
N ALA A 201 8.60 -1.73 -5.15
CA ALA A 201 7.28 -1.82 -5.78
C ALA A 201 7.33 -2.84 -6.94
N GLY A 202 6.14 -3.25 -7.43
CA GLY A 202 6.02 -4.22 -8.51
C GLY A 202 6.14 -5.67 -8.03
N ASP A 203 6.41 -6.58 -8.98
CA ASP A 203 6.55 -8.03 -8.76
C ASP A 203 7.61 -8.57 -9.72
#